data_908e6e04f2afd96950d131cace6c3bf3
#
_entry.id   908e6e04f2afd96950d131cace6c3bf3
#
_cell.length_a   1.000
_cell.length_b   1.000
_cell.length_c   1.000
_cell.angle_alpha   90.00
_cell.angle_beta   90.00
_cell.angle_gamma   90.00
#
_symmetry.space_group_name_H-M   'P 1'
#
loop_
_entity.id
_entity.type
_entity.pdbx_description
1 polymer ?
#
loop_
_entity_poly.entity_id
_entity_poly.type
_entity_poly.pdbx_seq_one_letter_code
_entity_poly.pdbx_strand_id
1 'polypeptide(L)'
;MEKMKKPDFLGEINKEILEELTKRGRARNVAGLVGEVKELAEVTKICGLPFAGYLGKIEIPRPSGIKDEVAVAFEQDTPNKAAQGELDVLREFAPGSRLLITGKIQTLKDFETGKYLVFILADYVAASPKAEFQNDVAITGEIVFKPTHRETPRGKRISDIFIKVQKELTPGSCFIPCICWQETADEVAGWEQGTKARLLGRYQSREYDKEIAKYYADGKEAFRETERRTAYELSVQLIEKMEAGNEK
;
A
#
# COMPACT_ATOMS: atom_id res chain seq x y z
N MET A 1 -12.79 9.69 39.74
CA MET A 1 -13.43 9.88 38.43
C MET A 1 -12.68 9.03 37.42
N GLU A 2 -13.18 7.84 37.18
CA GLU A 2 -12.65 6.89 36.21
C GLU A 2 -12.93 7.45 34.82
N LYS A 3 -11.86 7.70 34.03
CA LYS A 3 -12.00 8.07 32.62
C LYS A 3 -12.53 6.85 31.88
N MET A 4 -13.82 6.87 31.55
CA MET A 4 -14.41 5.93 30.60
C MET A 4 -13.54 5.93 29.34
N LYS A 5 -12.84 4.82 29.06
CA LYS A 5 -12.23 4.57 27.75
C LYS A 5 -13.37 4.65 26.74
N LYS A 6 -13.25 5.55 25.76
CA LYS A 6 -14.11 5.49 24.56
C LYS A 6 -13.93 4.09 23.95
N PRO A 7 -15.02 3.39 23.63
CA PRO A 7 -14.90 2.13 22.90
C PRO A 7 -14.14 2.39 21.60
N ASP A 8 -13.17 1.54 21.31
CA ASP A 8 -12.40 1.61 20.06
C ASP A 8 -13.24 1.03 18.92
N PHE A 9 -14.28 1.79 18.58
CA PHE A 9 -15.27 1.42 17.56
C PHE A 9 -14.61 1.13 16.18
N LEU A 10 -13.53 1.84 15.85
CA LEU A 10 -12.76 1.58 14.62
C LEU A 10 -11.98 0.28 14.68
N GLY A 11 -11.44 -0.08 15.84
CA GLY A 11 -10.75 -1.37 16.03
C GLY A 11 -11.70 -2.56 15.93
N GLU A 12 -12.93 -2.44 16.44
CA GLU A 12 -13.94 -3.50 16.32
C GLU A 12 -14.42 -3.67 14.88
N ILE A 13 -14.71 -2.57 14.17
CA ILE A 13 -15.10 -2.63 12.74
C ILE A 13 -13.98 -3.23 11.90
N ASN A 14 -12.72 -2.81 12.11
CA ASN A 14 -11.59 -3.34 11.38
C ASN A 14 -11.41 -4.83 11.63
N LYS A 15 -11.65 -5.30 12.84
CA LYS A 15 -11.60 -6.72 13.19
C LYS A 15 -12.70 -7.51 12.51
N GLU A 16 -13.94 -7.02 12.51
CA GLU A 16 -15.07 -7.66 11.82
C GLU A 16 -14.83 -7.75 10.30
N ILE A 17 -14.33 -6.66 9.68
CA ILE A 17 -13.96 -6.65 8.26
C ILE A 17 -12.86 -7.69 7.98
N LEU A 18 -11.83 -7.75 8.82
CA LEU A 18 -10.75 -8.71 8.67
C LEU A 18 -11.25 -10.15 8.84
N GLU A 19 -12.11 -10.42 9.81
CA GLU A 19 -12.74 -11.73 10.03
C GLU A 19 -13.63 -12.12 8.83
N GLU A 20 -14.44 -11.21 8.31
CA GLU A 20 -15.28 -11.44 7.14
C GLU A 20 -14.45 -11.74 5.88
N LEU A 21 -13.39 -10.97 5.69
CA LEU A 21 -12.44 -11.19 4.60
C LEU A 21 -11.70 -12.53 4.73
N THR A 22 -11.55 -13.09 5.93
CA THR A 22 -10.84 -14.34 6.19
C THR A 22 -11.72 -15.58 6.25
N LYS A 23 -13.00 -15.46 6.57
CA LYS A 23 -13.96 -16.59 6.60
C LYS A 23 -14.01 -17.40 5.29
N ARG A 24 -13.49 -16.87 4.20
CA ARG A 24 -13.50 -17.52 2.88
C ARG A 24 -12.19 -18.22 2.49
N GLY A 25 -11.21 -18.35 3.39
CA GLY A 25 -10.04 -19.25 3.23
C GLY A 25 -9.10 -19.01 2.05
N ARG A 26 -9.14 -17.86 1.38
CA ARG A 26 -8.26 -17.55 0.23
C ARG A 26 -7.26 -16.47 0.59
N ALA A 27 -5.97 -16.69 0.24
CA ALA A 27 -4.97 -15.65 0.23
C ALA A 27 -5.53 -14.41 -0.49
N ARG A 28 -5.57 -13.25 0.20
CA ARG A 28 -6.22 -12.05 -0.31
C ARG A 28 -5.24 -10.91 -0.34
N ASN A 29 -5.39 -10.16 -1.40
CA ASN A 29 -4.76 -8.86 -1.58
C ASN A 29 -5.85 -7.99 -2.18
N VAL A 30 -6.46 -7.15 -1.36
CA VAL A 30 -7.58 -6.30 -1.75
C VAL A 30 -7.32 -4.90 -1.25
N ALA A 31 -7.45 -3.92 -2.12
CA ALA A 31 -7.42 -2.50 -1.81
C ALA A 31 -8.76 -1.87 -2.15
N GLY A 32 -9.24 -0.97 -1.30
CA GLY A 32 -10.39 -0.09 -1.51
C GLY A 32 -9.98 1.35 -1.26
N LEU A 33 -10.05 2.18 -2.28
CA LEU A 33 -9.66 3.58 -2.22
C LEU A 33 -10.82 4.48 -2.64
N VAL A 34 -11.00 5.59 -1.94
CA VAL A 34 -11.76 6.75 -2.42
C VAL A 34 -10.86 7.96 -2.32
N GLY A 35 -10.52 8.56 -3.46
CA GLY A 35 -9.57 9.67 -3.52
C GLY A 35 -9.77 10.54 -4.74
N GLU A 36 -9.03 11.62 -4.81
CA GLU A 36 -9.08 12.58 -5.92
C GLU A 36 -7.90 12.35 -6.87
N VAL A 37 -8.20 12.36 -8.17
CA VAL A 37 -7.17 12.29 -9.20
C VAL A 37 -6.28 13.52 -9.09
N LYS A 38 -5.00 13.33 -8.85
CA LYS A 38 -3.98 14.36 -8.92
C LYS A 38 -3.38 14.44 -10.32
N GLU A 39 -3.03 13.29 -10.87
CA GLU A 39 -2.54 13.13 -12.24
C GLU A 39 -2.98 11.76 -12.78
N LEU A 40 -3.20 11.69 -14.07
CA LEU A 40 -3.52 10.46 -14.79
C LEU A 40 -2.93 10.59 -16.20
N ALA A 41 -2.13 9.62 -16.61
CA ALA A 41 -1.49 9.58 -17.92
C ALA A 41 -1.69 8.20 -18.56
N GLU A 42 -2.01 8.21 -19.87
CA GLU A 42 -2.00 7.00 -20.68
C GLU A 42 -0.56 6.51 -20.84
N VAL A 43 -0.35 5.21 -20.63
CA VAL A 43 0.96 4.58 -20.69
C VAL A 43 0.92 3.29 -21.47
N THR A 44 2.00 3.00 -22.18
CA THR A 44 2.18 1.74 -22.91
C THR A 44 3.16 0.79 -22.21
N LYS A 45 3.76 1.25 -21.12
CA LYS A 45 4.69 0.49 -20.29
C LYS A 45 4.59 0.93 -18.84
N ILE A 46 4.83 -0.02 -17.93
CA ILE A 46 5.02 0.23 -16.50
C ILE A 46 6.30 -0.48 -16.03
N CYS A 47 7.28 0.28 -15.52
CA CYS A 47 8.60 -0.25 -15.12
C CYS A 47 9.28 -1.10 -16.22
N GLY A 48 9.15 -0.71 -17.48
CA GLY A 48 9.69 -1.42 -18.63
C GLY A 48 8.85 -2.59 -19.15
N LEU A 49 7.83 -3.03 -18.42
CA LEU A 49 6.90 -4.08 -18.88
C LEU A 49 5.84 -3.48 -19.81
N PRO A 50 5.45 -4.18 -20.90
CA PRO A 50 4.31 -3.80 -21.72
C PRO A 50 3.05 -3.67 -20.85
N PHE A 51 2.34 -2.56 -21.00
CA PHE A 51 1.14 -2.27 -20.25
C PHE A 51 0.29 -1.27 -21.05
N ALA A 52 -0.89 -1.68 -21.46
CA ALA A 52 -1.81 -0.79 -22.15
C ALA A 52 -2.83 -0.25 -21.13
N GLY A 53 -2.77 1.04 -20.83
CA GLY A 53 -3.67 1.61 -19.84
C GLY A 53 -3.22 2.97 -19.31
N TYR A 54 -3.55 3.24 -18.07
CA TYR A 54 -3.27 4.51 -17.40
C TYR A 54 -2.50 4.29 -16.11
N LEU A 55 -1.57 5.18 -15.83
CA LEU A 55 -0.89 5.30 -14.54
C LEU A 55 -1.24 6.66 -13.94
N GLY A 56 -1.75 6.66 -12.72
CA GLY A 56 -2.16 7.88 -12.04
C GLY A 56 -1.67 7.97 -10.61
N LYS A 57 -1.79 9.16 -10.05
CA LYS A 57 -1.67 9.44 -8.62
C LYS A 57 -3.00 9.89 -8.08
N ILE A 58 -3.42 9.25 -7.02
CA ILE A 58 -4.65 9.54 -6.30
C ILE A 58 -4.26 10.15 -4.96
N GLU A 59 -4.85 11.29 -4.64
CA GLU A 59 -4.66 11.99 -3.38
C GLU A 59 -5.79 11.63 -2.41
N ILE A 60 -5.42 11.17 -1.21
CA ILE A 60 -6.37 10.75 -0.18
C ILE A 60 -6.05 11.50 1.11
N PRO A 61 -6.89 12.46 1.53
CA PRO A 61 -6.71 13.18 2.79
C PRO A 61 -6.88 12.25 4.00
N ARG A 62 -6.05 12.43 5.00
CA ARG A 62 -6.19 11.80 6.31
C ARG A 62 -6.95 12.72 7.27
N PRO A 63 -7.57 12.19 8.33
CA PRO A 63 -8.16 13.02 9.40
C PRO A 63 -7.18 14.00 10.06
N SER A 64 -5.87 13.69 10.00
CA SER A 64 -4.80 14.57 10.50
C SER A 64 -4.47 15.77 9.60
N GLY A 65 -5.12 15.90 8.43
CA GLY A 65 -4.81 16.91 7.42
C GLY A 65 -3.65 16.57 6.49
N ILE A 66 -2.91 15.49 6.75
CA ILE A 66 -1.89 14.97 5.84
C ILE A 66 -2.60 14.29 4.67
N LYS A 67 -2.00 14.34 3.48
CA LYS A 67 -2.50 13.68 2.28
C LYS A 67 -1.57 12.54 1.89
N ASP A 68 -2.15 11.38 1.58
CA ASP A 68 -1.45 10.30 0.93
C ASP A 68 -1.54 10.47 -0.58
N GLU A 69 -0.42 10.40 -1.27
CA GLU A 69 -0.38 10.29 -2.73
C GLU A 69 -0.05 8.85 -3.07
N VAL A 70 -1.00 8.14 -3.67
CA VAL A 70 -0.86 6.72 -3.98
C VAL A 70 -0.89 6.49 -5.48
N ALA A 71 0.01 5.64 -5.96
CA ALA A 71 0.06 5.27 -7.37
C ALA A 71 -1.02 4.21 -7.67
N VAL A 72 -1.73 4.38 -8.79
CA VAL A 72 -2.75 3.45 -9.28
C VAL A 72 -2.54 3.20 -10.76
N ALA A 73 -2.52 1.94 -11.17
CA ALA A 73 -2.50 1.53 -12.56
C ALA A 73 -3.88 0.97 -12.96
N PHE A 74 -4.37 1.38 -14.11
CA PHE A 74 -5.63 0.94 -14.70
C PHE A 74 -5.32 0.32 -16.05
N GLU A 75 -5.62 -0.95 -16.24
CA GLU A 75 -5.60 -1.55 -17.58
C GLU A 75 -6.69 -0.94 -18.45
N GLN A 76 -6.49 -0.90 -19.77
CA GLN A 76 -7.39 -0.24 -20.70
C GLN A 76 -8.81 -0.81 -20.64
N ASP A 77 -8.94 -2.08 -20.29
CA ASP A 77 -10.21 -2.81 -20.14
C ASP A 77 -10.67 -2.92 -18.68
N THR A 78 -10.05 -2.17 -17.74
CA THR A 78 -10.48 -2.15 -16.34
C THR A 78 -11.97 -1.86 -16.25
N PRO A 79 -12.80 -2.76 -15.65
CA PRO A 79 -14.24 -2.63 -15.65
C PRO A 79 -14.70 -1.34 -15.01
N ASN A 80 -15.51 -0.59 -15.72
CA ASN A 80 -16.14 0.62 -15.22
C ASN A 80 -17.65 0.44 -15.19
N LYS A 81 -18.21 0.31 -13.99
CA LYS A 81 -19.66 0.16 -13.79
C LYS A 81 -20.42 1.48 -13.68
N ALA A 82 -19.74 2.62 -13.64
CA ALA A 82 -20.42 3.91 -13.47
C ALA A 82 -21.08 4.45 -14.74
N ALA A 83 -20.71 3.95 -15.91
CA ALA A 83 -21.32 4.34 -17.16
C ALA A 83 -22.01 3.14 -17.83
N GLN A 84 -23.31 3.15 -17.86
CA GLN A 84 -24.09 2.40 -18.84
C GLN A 84 -23.85 3.04 -20.21
N GLY A 85 -22.72 2.82 -20.85
CA GLY A 85 -22.40 3.39 -22.15
C GLY A 85 -20.92 3.34 -22.49
N GLU A 86 -20.64 2.92 -23.66
CA GLU A 86 -19.46 2.68 -24.44
C GLU A 86 -18.35 3.75 -24.45
N LEU A 87 -17.95 4.34 -23.32
CA LEU A 87 -16.93 5.37 -23.31
C LEU A 87 -15.69 4.92 -22.54
N ASP A 88 -14.54 5.27 -23.06
CA ASP A 88 -13.25 5.19 -22.43
C ASP A 88 -13.21 6.17 -21.23
N VAL A 89 -13.91 5.76 -20.17
CA VAL A 89 -14.25 6.61 -19.02
C VAL A 89 -13.02 7.10 -18.30
N LEU A 90 -11.88 6.38 -18.40
CA LEU A 90 -10.62 6.83 -17.80
C LEU A 90 -10.11 8.12 -18.45
N ARG A 91 -10.42 8.37 -19.72
CA ARG A 91 -10.09 9.65 -20.40
C ARG A 91 -10.87 10.84 -19.87
N GLU A 92 -12.03 10.59 -19.28
CA GLU A 92 -12.88 11.66 -18.73
C GLU A 92 -12.46 12.09 -17.32
N PHE A 93 -11.62 11.32 -16.64
CA PHE A 93 -11.18 11.64 -15.28
C PHE A 93 -10.06 12.70 -15.30
N ALA A 94 -10.46 13.93 -15.07
CA ALA A 94 -9.55 15.04 -14.91
C ALA A 94 -9.01 15.15 -13.47
N PRO A 95 -7.90 15.88 -13.25
CA PRO A 95 -7.49 16.25 -11.90
C PRO A 95 -8.63 16.86 -11.09
N GLY A 96 -8.80 16.41 -9.84
CA GLY A 96 -9.91 16.77 -8.97
C GLY A 96 -11.12 15.83 -9.06
N SER A 97 -11.20 14.92 -10.05
CA SER A 97 -12.24 13.89 -10.08
C SER A 97 -12.10 12.96 -8.90
N ARG A 98 -13.19 12.72 -8.14
CA ARG A 98 -13.19 11.77 -7.01
C ARG A 98 -13.64 10.40 -7.50
N LEU A 99 -12.78 9.40 -7.25
CA LEU A 99 -12.95 8.03 -7.71
C LEU A 99 -13.06 7.05 -6.55
N LEU A 100 -13.93 6.06 -6.70
CA LEU A 100 -13.89 4.80 -5.97
C LEU A 100 -13.09 3.81 -6.81
N ILE A 101 -12.08 3.21 -6.21
CA ILE A 101 -11.16 2.28 -6.87
C ILE A 101 -11.06 1.03 -6.00
N THR A 102 -11.23 -0.15 -6.58
CA THR A 102 -10.82 -1.40 -5.96
C THR A 102 -9.73 -2.06 -6.78
N GLY A 103 -8.91 -2.86 -6.13
CA GLY A 103 -7.79 -3.51 -6.81
C GLY A 103 -6.88 -4.27 -5.85
N LYS A 104 -5.64 -4.49 -6.30
CA LYS A 104 -4.62 -5.23 -5.56
C LYS A 104 -3.35 -4.40 -5.45
N ILE A 105 -2.76 -4.34 -4.25
CA ILE A 105 -1.46 -3.69 -4.10
C ILE A 105 -0.37 -4.56 -4.72
N GLN A 106 0.51 -3.95 -5.48
CA GLN A 106 1.57 -4.61 -6.24
C GLN A 106 2.89 -3.86 -6.11
N THR A 107 3.99 -4.56 -6.41
CA THR A 107 5.30 -3.94 -6.59
C THR A 107 5.94 -4.40 -7.89
N LEU A 108 6.54 -3.46 -8.61
CA LEU A 108 7.38 -3.75 -9.77
C LEU A 108 8.75 -3.09 -9.59
N LYS A 109 9.79 -3.80 -10.01
CA LYS A 109 11.12 -3.21 -10.10
C LYS A 109 11.28 -2.53 -11.45
N ASP A 110 11.62 -1.27 -11.41
CA ASP A 110 12.07 -0.54 -12.59
C ASP A 110 13.53 -0.93 -12.85
N PHE A 111 13.78 -1.60 -13.96
CA PHE A 111 15.10 -2.12 -14.29
C PHE A 111 16.08 -1.02 -14.75
N GLU A 112 15.58 0.12 -15.22
CA GLU A 112 16.41 1.25 -15.63
C GLU A 112 16.91 2.04 -14.41
N THR A 113 16.04 2.30 -13.45
CA THR A 113 16.36 3.10 -12.27
C THR A 113 16.76 2.24 -11.06
N GLY A 114 16.48 0.93 -11.10
CA GLY A 114 16.63 0.01 -9.97
C GLY A 114 15.65 0.25 -8.81
N LYS A 115 14.73 1.22 -8.94
CA LYS A 115 13.74 1.57 -7.93
C LYS A 115 12.53 0.64 -8.01
N TYR A 116 11.81 0.55 -6.91
CA TYR A 116 10.54 -0.18 -6.87
C TYR A 116 9.37 0.82 -6.92
N LEU A 117 8.45 0.54 -7.83
CA LEU A 117 7.13 1.15 -7.84
C LEU A 117 6.21 0.29 -6.98
N VAL A 118 5.59 0.88 -5.96
CA VAL A 118 4.45 0.30 -5.23
C VAL A 118 3.20 0.96 -5.77
N PHE A 119 2.18 0.20 -6.14
CA PHE A 119 0.96 0.74 -6.74
C PHE A 119 -0.23 -0.19 -6.50
N ILE A 120 -1.43 0.34 -6.69
CA ILE A 120 -2.65 -0.46 -6.78
C ILE A 120 -2.90 -0.77 -8.26
N LEU A 121 -2.95 -2.04 -8.62
CA LEU A 121 -3.50 -2.47 -9.91
C LEU A 121 -5.01 -2.55 -9.73
N ALA A 122 -5.72 -1.63 -10.37
CA ALA A 122 -7.16 -1.51 -10.26
C ALA A 122 -7.88 -2.62 -11.05
N ASP A 123 -8.86 -3.25 -10.42
CA ASP A 123 -9.80 -4.17 -11.06
C ASP A 123 -11.19 -3.55 -11.26
N TYR A 124 -11.42 -2.39 -10.63
CA TYR A 124 -12.65 -1.62 -10.77
C TYR A 124 -12.40 -0.14 -10.48
N VAL A 125 -13.06 0.73 -11.21
CA VAL A 125 -13.08 2.18 -11.00
C VAL A 125 -14.46 2.76 -11.28
N ALA A 126 -14.88 3.75 -10.48
CA ALA A 126 -16.10 4.50 -10.68
C ALA A 126 -15.97 5.94 -10.20
N ALA A 127 -16.63 6.88 -10.88
CA ALA A 127 -16.81 8.23 -10.38
C ALA A 127 -17.65 8.19 -9.09
N SER A 128 -17.16 8.84 -8.03
CA SER A 128 -17.82 8.82 -6.72
C SER A 128 -17.73 10.18 -6.01
N PRO A 129 -18.32 11.26 -6.59
CA PRO A 129 -18.07 12.63 -6.17
C PRO A 129 -18.55 12.95 -4.75
N LYS A 130 -19.44 12.13 -4.18
CA LYS A 130 -20.03 12.32 -2.86
C LYS A 130 -19.51 11.33 -1.80
N ALA A 131 -18.68 10.34 -2.21
CA ALA A 131 -18.17 9.36 -1.27
C ALA A 131 -17.15 9.99 -0.30
N GLU A 132 -17.11 9.49 0.93
CA GLU A 132 -16.06 9.82 1.88
C GLU A 132 -14.73 9.23 1.44
N PHE A 133 -13.63 9.91 1.79
CA PHE A 133 -12.29 9.42 1.48
C PHE A 133 -12.02 8.11 2.22
N GLN A 134 -11.44 7.16 1.50
CA GLN A 134 -11.14 5.82 2.01
C GLN A 134 -9.77 5.36 1.53
N ASN A 135 -9.07 4.61 2.37
CA ASN A 135 -7.77 4.05 2.03
C ASN A 135 -7.54 2.79 2.88
N ASP A 136 -8.09 1.67 2.42
CA ASP A 136 -8.02 0.41 3.13
C ASP A 136 -7.38 -0.65 2.24
N VAL A 137 -6.43 -1.39 2.80
CA VAL A 137 -5.77 -2.52 2.13
C VAL A 137 -5.75 -3.70 3.08
N ALA A 138 -6.31 -4.81 2.65
CA ALA A 138 -6.29 -6.09 3.36
C ALA A 138 -5.41 -7.09 2.61
N ILE A 139 -4.45 -7.69 3.31
CA ILE A 139 -3.52 -8.67 2.74
C ILE A 139 -3.47 -9.92 3.62
N THR A 140 -3.45 -11.09 2.97
CA THR A 140 -2.98 -12.33 3.56
C THR A 140 -1.74 -12.78 2.80
N GLY A 141 -0.65 -13.04 3.51
CA GLY A 141 0.63 -13.38 2.90
C GLY A 141 1.63 -13.96 3.90
N GLU A 142 2.87 -14.01 3.48
CA GLU A 142 3.98 -14.57 4.24
C GLU A 142 5.04 -13.50 4.51
N ILE A 143 5.54 -13.42 5.74
CA ILE A 143 6.66 -12.56 6.13
C ILE A 143 7.92 -13.03 5.40
N VAL A 144 8.53 -12.13 4.61
CA VAL A 144 9.66 -12.47 3.74
C VAL A 144 10.99 -12.50 4.49
N PHE A 145 11.16 -11.57 5.42
CA PHE A 145 12.38 -11.42 6.23
C PHE A 145 11.99 -11.28 7.69
N LYS A 146 12.91 -11.58 8.59
CA LYS A 146 12.71 -11.28 10.01
C LYS A 146 12.38 -9.79 10.18
N PRO A 147 11.34 -9.43 10.94
CA PRO A 147 10.97 -8.03 11.18
C PRO A 147 12.12 -7.22 11.75
N THR A 148 12.28 -6.00 11.25
CA THR A 148 13.29 -5.05 11.78
C THR A 148 12.61 -4.12 12.76
N HIS A 149 12.77 -4.44 14.06
CA HIS A 149 12.24 -3.62 15.15
C HIS A 149 13.21 -2.52 15.53
N ARG A 150 12.73 -1.29 15.67
CA ARG A 150 13.55 -0.12 16.04
C ARG A 150 12.70 0.99 16.65
N GLU A 151 13.35 1.93 17.27
CA GLU A 151 12.73 3.15 17.77
C GLU A 151 13.07 4.35 16.86
N THR A 152 12.08 5.19 16.58
CA THR A 152 12.31 6.43 15.83
C THR A 152 12.97 7.49 16.73
N PRO A 153 13.60 8.54 16.15
CA PRO A 153 14.16 9.64 16.95
C PRO A 153 13.14 10.37 17.84
N ARG A 154 11.86 10.15 17.60
CA ARG A 154 10.75 10.71 18.42
C ARG A 154 10.19 9.72 19.43
N GLY A 155 10.88 8.62 19.72
CA GLY A 155 10.49 7.63 20.71
C GLY A 155 9.33 6.72 20.29
N LYS A 156 8.99 6.64 18.98
CA LYS A 156 7.97 5.71 18.51
C LYS A 156 8.60 4.39 18.12
N ARG A 157 8.08 3.28 18.66
CA ARG A 157 8.48 1.93 18.24
C ARG A 157 7.87 1.61 16.89
N ILE A 158 8.68 1.05 16.00
CA ILE A 158 8.26 0.61 14.67
C ILE A 158 8.90 -0.73 14.32
N SER A 159 8.21 -1.52 13.50
CA SER A 159 8.75 -2.71 12.88
C SER A 159 8.51 -2.65 11.39
N ASP A 160 9.60 -2.74 10.62
CA ASP A 160 9.54 -2.84 9.16
C ASP A 160 9.41 -4.32 8.79
N ILE A 161 8.41 -4.66 7.99
CA ILE A 161 8.16 -6.01 7.49
C ILE A 161 7.91 -5.98 5.98
N PHE A 162 8.08 -7.13 5.33
CA PHE A 162 7.71 -7.34 3.93
C PHE A 162 6.76 -8.52 3.85
N ILE A 163 5.59 -8.31 3.24
CA ILE A 163 4.60 -9.35 2.98
C ILE A 163 4.71 -9.79 1.53
N LYS A 164 4.85 -11.11 1.33
CA LYS A 164 4.85 -11.75 0.02
C LYS A 164 3.42 -11.97 -0.44
N VAL A 165 3.11 -11.49 -1.63
CA VAL A 165 1.85 -11.70 -2.35
C VAL A 165 2.11 -12.11 -3.79
N GLN A 166 1.09 -12.66 -4.46
CA GLN A 166 1.19 -13.02 -5.87
C GLN A 166 1.24 -11.76 -6.74
N LYS A 167 2.08 -11.79 -7.78
CA LYS A 167 2.06 -10.79 -8.86
C LYS A 167 0.86 -11.04 -9.79
N GLU A 168 0.26 -9.95 -10.27
CA GLU A 168 -0.84 -10.01 -11.24
C GLU A 168 -0.34 -9.81 -12.68
N LEU A 169 0.62 -8.90 -12.89
CA LEU A 169 1.10 -8.57 -14.25
C LEU A 169 2.16 -9.53 -14.79
N THR A 170 2.84 -10.26 -13.93
CA THR A 170 3.90 -11.21 -14.32
C THR A 170 3.89 -12.42 -13.39
N PRO A 171 4.40 -13.58 -13.82
CA PRO A 171 4.56 -14.72 -12.91
C PRO A 171 5.42 -14.40 -11.69
N GLY A 172 5.15 -15.08 -10.57
CA GLY A 172 5.93 -14.99 -9.35
C GLY A 172 5.28 -14.18 -8.23
N SER A 173 6.11 -13.68 -7.32
CA SER A 173 5.66 -12.95 -6.14
C SER A 173 6.24 -11.55 -6.12
N CYS A 174 5.51 -10.63 -5.51
CA CYS A 174 6.00 -9.32 -5.12
C CYS A 174 6.01 -9.18 -3.59
N PHE A 175 6.78 -8.22 -3.11
CA PHE A 175 7.01 -8.00 -1.70
C PHE A 175 6.53 -6.60 -1.34
N ILE A 176 5.45 -6.55 -0.55
CA ILE A 176 4.85 -5.28 -0.15
C ILE A 176 5.54 -4.79 1.11
N PRO A 177 6.19 -3.61 1.07
CA PRO A 177 6.76 -3.01 2.27
C PRO A 177 5.64 -2.56 3.21
N CYS A 178 5.76 -2.92 4.47
CA CYS A 178 4.78 -2.58 5.50
C CYS A 178 5.49 -2.02 6.73
N ILE A 179 4.87 -1.07 7.39
CA ILE A 179 5.33 -0.51 8.65
C ILE A 179 4.29 -0.72 9.75
N CYS A 180 4.70 -1.37 10.82
CA CYS A 180 3.91 -1.55 12.04
C CYS A 180 4.32 -0.49 13.06
N TRP A 181 3.37 -0.03 13.88
CA TRP A 181 3.57 1.03 14.85
C TRP A 181 3.18 0.59 16.25
N GLN A 182 3.98 0.99 17.26
CA GLN A 182 3.68 0.78 18.68
C GLN A 182 3.35 -0.69 19.00
N GLU A 183 2.12 -0.98 19.43
CA GLU A 183 1.68 -2.31 19.85
C GLU A 183 1.80 -3.33 18.72
N THR A 184 1.41 -2.97 17.49
CA THR A 184 1.60 -3.86 16.32
C THR A 184 3.08 -4.07 15.99
N ALA A 185 3.94 -3.09 16.25
CA ALA A 185 5.38 -3.23 16.07
C ALA A 185 5.98 -4.20 17.08
N ASP A 186 5.56 -4.12 18.34
CA ASP A 186 6.00 -4.99 19.42
C ASP A 186 5.53 -6.43 19.16
N GLU A 187 4.29 -6.60 18.69
CA GLU A 187 3.72 -7.91 18.38
C GLU A 187 4.54 -8.65 17.31
N VAL A 188 4.87 -7.97 16.21
CA VAL A 188 5.60 -8.62 15.10
C VAL A 188 7.10 -8.74 15.34
N ALA A 189 7.67 -8.03 16.32
CA ALA A 189 9.11 -8.01 16.57
C ALA A 189 9.72 -9.41 16.81
N GLY A 190 8.94 -10.31 17.40
CA GLY A 190 9.32 -11.70 17.66
C GLY A 190 8.97 -12.70 16.55
N TRP A 191 8.44 -12.24 15.42
CA TRP A 191 8.04 -13.14 14.35
C TRP A 191 9.25 -13.53 13.49
N GLU A 192 9.16 -14.71 12.89
CA GLU A 192 10.22 -15.24 12.03
C GLU A 192 9.81 -15.17 10.56
N GLN A 193 10.82 -15.24 9.68
CA GLN A 193 10.61 -15.44 8.25
C GLN A 193 9.72 -16.67 8.01
N GLY A 194 8.82 -16.60 7.03
CA GLY A 194 7.85 -17.65 6.72
C GLY A 194 6.58 -17.60 7.56
N THR A 195 6.48 -16.71 8.56
CA THR A 195 5.24 -16.54 9.32
C THR A 195 4.12 -16.11 8.37
N LYS A 196 3.04 -16.89 8.31
CA LYS A 196 1.82 -16.52 7.61
C LYS A 196 1.06 -15.49 8.44
N ALA A 197 0.65 -14.41 7.82
CA ALA A 197 -0.04 -13.31 8.48
C ALA A 197 -1.16 -12.75 7.61
N ARG A 198 -2.18 -12.22 8.26
CA ARG A 198 -3.18 -11.35 7.67
C ARG A 198 -3.07 -9.98 8.30
N LEU A 199 -3.24 -8.95 7.49
CA LEU A 199 -3.15 -7.59 7.94
C LEU A 199 -4.17 -6.69 7.25
N LEU A 200 -4.54 -5.64 7.96
CA LEU A 200 -5.30 -4.52 7.46
C LEU A 200 -4.48 -3.26 7.69
N GLY A 201 -4.45 -2.38 6.71
CA GLY A 201 -3.71 -1.14 6.79
C GLY A 201 -4.11 -0.15 5.73
N ARG A 202 -3.38 0.93 5.68
CA ARG A 202 -3.54 2.02 4.74
C ARG A 202 -2.32 2.12 3.84
N TYR A 203 -2.53 2.22 2.53
CA TYR A 203 -1.44 2.53 1.61
C TYR A 203 -1.06 4.00 1.76
N GLN A 204 0.19 4.28 2.12
CA GLN A 204 0.67 5.63 2.39
C GLN A 204 1.91 5.99 1.60
N SER A 205 2.05 7.27 1.33
CA SER A 205 3.30 7.89 0.92
C SER A 205 3.90 8.65 2.11
N ARG A 206 5.22 8.59 2.27
CA ARG A 206 5.96 9.28 3.31
C ARG A 206 7.27 9.82 2.76
N GLU A 207 7.44 11.12 2.84
CA GLU A 207 8.72 11.74 2.55
C GLU A 207 9.72 11.51 3.69
N TYR A 208 10.96 11.26 3.33
CA TYR A 208 12.08 11.16 4.26
C TYR A 208 13.37 11.62 3.61
N ASP A 209 14.26 12.12 4.44
CA ASP A 209 15.58 12.53 4.01
C ASP A 209 16.54 11.35 4.14
N LYS A 210 17.24 11.01 3.05
CA LYS A 210 18.26 9.96 3.00
C LYS A 210 19.63 10.60 2.85
N GLU A 211 20.50 10.35 3.82
CA GLU A 211 21.91 10.70 3.70
C GLU A 211 22.60 9.73 2.73
N ILE A 212 23.31 10.26 1.76
CA ILE A 212 24.10 9.55 0.79
C ILE A 212 25.56 9.98 0.96
N ALA A 213 26.41 9.07 1.42
CA ALA A 213 27.84 9.29 1.43
C ALA A 213 28.38 9.13 0.01
N LYS A 214 29.13 10.12 -0.46
CA LYS A 214 29.89 10.06 -1.70
C LYS A 214 31.36 9.88 -1.37
N TYR A 215 32.04 9.06 -2.14
CA TYR A 215 33.44 8.69 -1.89
C TYR A 215 34.32 9.16 -3.04
N TYR A 216 35.56 9.56 -2.70
CA TYR A 216 36.61 9.73 -3.69
C TYR A 216 37.09 8.39 -4.27
N ALA A 217 37.82 8.43 -5.37
CA ALA A 217 38.34 7.22 -6.01
C ALA A 217 39.32 6.42 -5.10
N ASP A 218 39.89 7.06 -4.08
CA ASP A 218 40.74 6.43 -3.06
C ASP A 218 39.95 5.77 -1.90
N GLY A 219 38.62 5.77 -1.97
CA GLY A 219 37.73 5.17 -0.98
C GLY A 219 37.44 6.04 0.25
N LYS A 220 38.00 7.26 0.33
CA LYS A 220 37.69 8.18 1.44
C LYS A 220 36.34 8.87 1.19
N GLU A 221 35.59 9.08 2.27
CA GLU A 221 34.33 9.82 2.21
C GLU A 221 34.61 11.28 1.79
N ALA A 222 33.99 11.68 0.66
CA ALA A 222 34.16 13.00 0.09
C ALA A 222 33.23 14.00 0.79
N PHE A 223 31.95 13.70 0.82
CA PHE A 223 30.92 14.47 1.49
C PHE A 223 29.63 13.66 1.62
N ARG A 224 28.75 14.12 2.51
CA ARG A 224 27.38 13.59 2.63
C ARG A 224 26.41 14.57 2.01
N GLU A 225 25.52 14.03 1.23
CA GLU A 225 24.42 14.76 0.60
C GLU A 225 23.11 14.20 1.14
N THR A 226 22.16 15.09 1.43
CA THR A 226 20.81 14.68 1.82
C THR A 226 19.91 14.69 0.60
N GLU A 227 19.37 13.54 0.25
CA GLU A 227 18.38 13.39 -0.83
C GLU A 227 17.00 13.17 -0.21
N ARG A 228 16.03 14.02 -0.58
CA ARG A 228 14.63 13.81 -0.21
C ARG A 228 14.02 12.72 -1.07
N ARG A 229 13.45 11.72 -0.42
CA ARG A 229 12.84 10.55 -1.04
C ARG A 229 11.44 10.33 -0.53
N THR A 230 10.61 9.67 -1.35
CA THR A 230 9.28 9.21 -0.94
C THR A 230 9.31 7.69 -0.79
N ALA A 231 8.93 7.21 0.38
CA ALA A 231 8.63 5.81 0.61
C ALA A 231 7.13 5.58 0.38
N TYR A 232 6.82 4.50 -0.30
CA TYR A 232 5.47 3.98 -0.47
C TYR A 232 5.38 2.66 0.27
N GLU A 233 4.49 2.59 1.24
CA GLU A 233 4.42 1.47 2.16
C GLU A 233 3.00 1.27 2.68
N LEU A 234 2.69 0.11 3.22
CA LEU A 234 1.44 -0.14 3.91
C LEU A 234 1.62 0.16 5.40
N SER A 235 0.94 1.18 5.92
CA SER A 235 0.86 1.46 7.35
C SER A 235 -0.12 0.50 8.00
N VAL A 236 0.39 -0.46 8.75
CA VAL A 236 -0.40 -1.54 9.36
C VAL A 236 -1.19 -1.01 10.55
N GLN A 237 -2.48 -1.25 10.55
CA GLN A 237 -3.42 -0.93 11.64
C GLN A 237 -3.72 -2.16 12.49
N LEU A 238 -3.87 -3.31 11.84
CA LEU A 238 -4.14 -4.59 12.48
C LEU A 238 -3.32 -5.67 11.77
N ILE A 239 -2.71 -6.57 12.53
CA ILE A 239 -2.01 -7.73 11.99
C ILE A 239 -2.23 -8.92 12.92
N GLU A 240 -2.40 -10.10 12.33
CA GLU A 240 -2.61 -11.34 13.06
C GLU A 240 -1.78 -12.45 12.43
N LYS A 241 -1.16 -13.27 13.29
CA LYS A 241 -0.50 -14.50 12.88
C LYS A 241 -1.55 -15.55 12.55
N MET A 242 -1.39 -16.19 11.40
CA MET A 242 -2.25 -17.30 11.00
C MET A 242 -1.68 -18.61 11.55
N GLU A 243 -2.52 -19.42 12.22
CA GLU A 243 -2.13 -20.76 12.64
C GLU A 243 -2.00 -21.68 11.43
N ALA A 244 -0.98 -22.54 11.43
CA ALA A 244 -0.83 -23.60 10.44
C ALA A 244 -1.93 -24.66 10.68
N GLY A 245 -3.06 -24.57 9.99
CA GLY A 245 -4.12 -25.57 10.15
C GLY A 245 -5.49 -25.26 9.58
N ASN A 246 -5.78 -24.04 9.14
CA ASN A 246 -7.10 -23.67 8.60
C ASN A 246 -7.14 -23.51 7.07
N GLU A 247 -6.35 -24.30 6.35
CA GLU A 247 -6.56 -24.51 4.90
C GLU A 247 -7.51 -25.71 4.74
N LYS A 248 -8.83 -25.51 4.86
CA LYS A 248 -9.86 -26.42 4.35
C LYS A 248 -10.77 -25.70 3.38
#